data_5acd8d8719f0408ae7a9b18cafc7877a
#
_entry.id   5acd8d8719f0408ae7a9b18cafc7877a
#
_cell.length_a   1.000
_cell.length_b   1.000
_cell.length_c   1.000
_cell.angle_alpha   90.00
_cell.angle_beta   90.00
_cell.angle_gamma   90.00
#
_symmetry.space_group_name_H-M   'P 1'
#
loop_
_entity.id
_entity.type
_entity.pdbx_description
1 polymer ?
#
loop_
_entity_poly.entity_id
_entity_poly.type
_entity_poly.pdbx_seq_one_letter_code
_entity_poly.pdbx_strand_id
1 'polypeptide(L)'
;MEIEIDSRCHNRIIGPRGKSVRKLMEQFKVDIRFPKGEQDKCVVTGLEENCESCKEHLLMLEEEYVSLFFSSLYNHPQFKTFEYLLFF
;
A
#
# COMPACT_ATOMS: atom_id res chain seq x y z
N MET A 1 4.83 -10.57 10.94
CA MET A 1 3.71 -10.75 9.97
C MET A 1 4.19 -10.42 8.56
N GLU A 2 3.99 -11.33 7.66
CA GLU A 2 4.26 -11.09 6.24
C GLU A 2 2.95 -10.71 5.54
N ILE A 3 3.04 -9.67 4.70
CA ILE A 3 1.88 -9.16 3.96
C ILE A 3 2.23 -9.16 2.48
N GLU A 4 1.32 -9.65 1.65
CA GLU A 4 1.51 -9.60 0.20
C GLU A 4 1.18 -8.22 -0.33
N ILE A 5 2.19 -7.54 -0.85
CA ILE A 5 2.06 -6.20 -1.42
C ILE A 5 2.82 -6.18 -2.75
N ASP A 6 2.16 -5.77 -3.80
CA ASP A 6 2.76 -5.68 -5.14
C ASP A 6 4.05 -4.85 -5.08
N SER A 7 5.13 -5.39 -5.62
CA SER A 7 6.44 -4.73 -5.61
C SER A 7 6.40 -3.35 -6.27
N ARG A 8 5.53 -3.15 -7.23
CA ARG A 8 5.38 -1.85 -7.90
C ARG A 8 4.86 -0.77 -6.97
N CYS A 9 4.20 -1.16 -5.89
CA CYS A 9 3.68 -0.21 -4.90
C CYS A 9 4.69 0.12 -3.81
N HIS A 10 5.75 -0.66 -3.66
CA HIS A 10 6.70 -0.49 -2.57
C HIS A 10 7.30 0.92 -2.52
N ASN A 11 7.78 1.42 -3.64
CA ASN A 11 8.40 2.74 -3.69
C ASN A 11 7.44 3.86 -3.28
N ARG A 12 6.17 3.72 -3.64
CA ARG A 12 5.16 4.72 -3.27
C ARG A 12 4.83 4.66 -1.80
N ILE A 13 4.77 3.46 -1.23
CA ILE A 13 4.52 3.27 0.19
C ILE A 13 5.69 3.80 1.02
N ILE A 14 6.90 3.51 0.57
CA ILE A 14 8.11 3.97 1.26
C ILE A 14 8.21 5.49 1.19
N GLY A 15 7.91 6.06 0.02
CA GLY A 15 7.98 7.49 -0.21
C GLY A 15 9.40 8.02 -0.34
N PRO A 16 9.56 9.33 -0.63
CA PRO A 16 10.87 9.92 -0.79
C PRO A 16 11.67 9.83 0.51
N ARG A 17 12.85 9.23 0.43
CA ARG A 17 13.74 9.04 1.59
C ARG A 17 13.11 8.28 2.75
N GLY A 18 12.09 7.48 2.46
CA GLY A 18 11.43 6.70 3.47
C GLY A 18 10.52 7.48 4.41
N LYS A 19 10.11 8.68 4.03
CA LYS A 19 9.26 9.52 4.89
C LYS A 19 7.89 8.93 5.12
N SER A 20 7.26 8.40 4.08
CA SER A 20 5.91 7.85 4.20
C SER A 20 5.88 6.61 5.07
N VAL A 21 6.82 5.70 4.86
CA VAL A 21 6.87 4.48 5.66
C VAL A 21 7.21 4.78 7.12
N ARG A 22 8.04 5.78 7.38
CA ARG A 22 8.33 6.18 8.77
C ARG A 22 7.10 6.70 9.47
N LYS A 23 6.27 7.49 8.79
CA LYS A 23 5.01 7.95 9.36
C LYS A 23 4.10 6.79 9.70
N LEU A 24 4.03 5.80 8.82
CA LEU A 24 3.23 4.61 9.08
C LEU A 24 3.76 3.83 10.28
N MET A 25 5.07 3.68 10.38
CA MET A 25 5.67 3.00 11.52
C MET A 25 5.35 3.70 12.84
N GLU A 26 5.40 5.02 12.84
CA GLU A 26 5.05 5.81 14.03
C GLU A 26 3.56 5.76 14.32
N GLN A 27 2.75 5.86 13.29
CA GLN A 27 1.30 5.87 13.43
C GLN A 27 0.77 4.56 14.01
N PHE A 28 1.27 3.45 13.52
CA PHE A 28 0.81 2.12 13.95
C PHE A 28 1.70 1.49 15.00
N LYS A 29 2.82 2.13 15.33
CA LYS A 29 3.80 1.63 16.31
C LYS A 29 4.31 0.25 15.94
N VAL A 30 4.71 0.10 14.68
CA VAL A 30 5.25 -1.14 14.14
C VAL A 30 6.53 -0.85 13.37
N ASP A 31 7.30 -1.90 13.08
CA ASP A 31 8.43 -1.84 12.18
C ASP A 31 7.99 -2.44 10.85
N ILE A 32 8.25 -1.73 9.75
CA ILE A 32 7.87 -2.17 8.42
C ILE A 32 9.14 -2.33 7.60
N ARG A 33 9.32 -3.51 7.01
CA ARG A 33 10.49 -3.80 6.19
C ARG A 33 10.07 -4.36 4.85
N PHE A 34 10.70 -3.85 3.81
CA PHE A 34 10.50 -4.33 2.45
C PHE A 34 11.72 -5.14 2.03
N PRO A 35 11.54 -6.37 1.54
CA PRO A 35 12.66 -7.19 1.10
C PRO A 35 13.34 -6.58 -0.12
N LYS A 36 14.60 -6.90 -0.31
CA LYS A 36 15.34 -6.47 -1.48
C LYS A 36 14.88 -7.26 -2.69
N GLY A 37 14.84 -6.59 -3.85
CA GLY A 37 14.44 -7.20 -5.11
C GLY A 37 12.94 -7.06 -5.35
N GLU A 38 12.48 -7.77 -6.38
CA GLU A 38 11.09 -7.69 -6.81
C GLU A 38 10.23 -8.76 -6.14
N GLN A 39 10.13 -8.69 -4.82
CA GLN A 39 9.28 -9.59 -4.06
C GLN A 39 8.01 -8.86 -3.67
N ASP A 40 6.88 -9.51 -3.90
CA ASP A 40 5.56 -8.94 -3.63
C ASP A 40 5.14 -9.16 -2.18
N LYS A 41 5.98 -8.75 -1.26
CA LYS A 41 5.67 -8.89 0.16
C LYS A 41 6.40 -7.85 1.00
N CYS A 42 5.87 -7.61 2.20
CA CYS A 42 6.58 -6.83 3.20
C CYS A 42 6.42 -7.49 4.57
N VAL A 43 7.31 -7.15 5.49
CA VAL A 43 7.29 -7.71 6.84
C VAL A 43 6.97 -6.60 7.83
N VAL A 44 5.95 -6.83 8.64
CA VAL A 44 5.52 -5.89 9.68
C VAL A 44 5.73 -6.56 11.03
N THR A 45 6.46 -5.90 11.91
CA THR A 45 6.78 -6.42 13.24
C THR A 45 6.27 -5.48 14.32
N GLY A 46 5.62 -6.02 15.32
CA GLY A 46 5.08 -5.25 16.43
C GLY A 46 4.00 -6.04 17.16
N LEU A 47 3.18 -5.34 17.94
CA LEU A 47 2.05 -5.97 18.58
C LEU A 47 1.05 -6.44 17.53
N GLU A 48 0.44 -7.59 17.78
CA GLU A 48 -0.48 -8.20 16.82
C GLU A 48 -1.58 -7.24 16.37
N GLU A 49 -2.20 -6.55 17.30
CA GLU A 49 -3.25 -5.59 16.99
C GLU A 49 -2.75 -4.48 16.08
N ASN A 50 -1.55 -3.98 16.36
CA ASN A 50 -0.95 -2.92 15.56
C ASN A 50 -0.60 -3.42 14.16
N CYS A 51 -0.10 -4.64 14.06
CA CYS A 51 0.22 -5.27 12.77
C CYS A 51 -1.03 -5.46 11.93
N GLU A 52 -2.13 -5.88 12.53
CA GLU A 52 -3.40 -6.05 11.83
C GLU A 52 -3.92 -4.74 11.27
N SER A 53 -3.89 -3.68 12.08
CA SER A 53 -4.31 -2.36 11.63
C SER A 53 -3.43 -1.83 10.51
N CYS A 54 -2.14 -2.04 10.63
CA CYS A 54 -1.18 -1.65 9.61
C CYS A 54 -1.41 -2.41 8.31
N LYS A 55 -1.68 -3.72 8.41
CA LYS A 55 -1.99 -4.56 7.26
C LYS A 55 -3.17 -4.03 6.48
N GLU A 56 -4.26 -3.71 7.16
CA GLU A 56 -5.45 -3.16 6.50
C GLU A 56 -5.14 -1.88 5.77
N HIS A 57 -4.36 -1.01 6.40
CA HIS A 57 -3.98 0.26 5.78
C HIS A 57 -3.09 0.04 4.54
N LEU A 58 -2.12 -0.85 4.65
CA LEU A 58 -1.23 -1.14 3.53
C LEU A 58 -1.96 -1.75 2.35
N LEU A 59 -2.90 -2.65 2.60
CA LEU A 59 -3.71 -3.24 1.53
C LEU A 59 -4.59 -2.20 0.86
N MET A 60 -5.11 -1.26 1.63
CA MET A 60 -5.88 -0.14 1.07
C MET A 60 -5.02 0.73 0.17
N LEU A 61 -3.80 1.03 0.60
CA LEU A 61 -2.86 1.80 -0.22
C LEU A 61 -2.50 1.05 -1.51
N GLU A 62 -2.31 -0.25 -1.42
CA GLU A 62 -2.04 -1.06 -2.60
C GLU A 62 -3.16 -0.94 -3.62
N GLU A 63 -4.40 -1.07 -3.17
CA GLU A 63 -5.56 -0.93 -4.05
C GLU A 63 -5.58 0.44 -4.72
N GLU A 64 -5.32 1.50 -3.98
CA GLU A 64 -5.28 2.86 -4.53
C GLU A 64 -4.19 2.99 -5.59
N TYR A 65 -3.00 2.47 -5.32
CA TYR A 65 -1.89 2.59 -6.25
C TYR A 65 -2.09 1.74 -7.50
N VAL A 66 -2.63 0.55 -7.36
CA VAL A 66 -2.95 -0.30 -8.50
C VAL A 66 -4.01 0.38 -9.38
N SER A 67 -5.01 0.97 -8.77
CA SER A 67 -6.04 1.72 -9.48
C SER A 67 -5.43 2.89 -10.27
N LEU A 68 -4.45 3.58 -9.69
CA LEU A 68 -3.75 4.66 -10.38
C LEU A 68 -2.95 4.15 -11.59
N PHE A 69 -2.33 2.98 -11.47
CA PHE A 69 -1.63 2.38 -12.60
C PHE A 69 -2.59 2.06 -13.74
N PHE A 70 -3.74 1.51 -13.43
CA PHE A 70 -4.76 1.24 -14.42
C PHE A 70 -5.29 2.53 -15.05
N SER A 71 -5.54 3.55 -14.25
CA SER A 71 -5.99 4.85 -14.76
C SER A 71 -4.96 5.45 -15.71
N SER A 72 -3.70 5.31 -15.38
CA SER A 72 -2.61 5.80 -16.22
C SER A 72 -2.56 5.05 -17.55
N LEU A 73 -2.80 3.74 -17.53
CA LEU A 73 -2.78 2.92 -18.73
C LEU A 73 -3.93 3.26 -19.68
N TYR A 74 -5.13 3.38 -19.14
CA TYR A 74 -6.31 3.62 -19.92
C TYR A 74 -6.55 5.11 -20.17
N ASN A 75 -6.03 5.95 -19.29
CA ASN A 75 -6.17 7.41 -19.39
C ASN A 75 -7.60 7.83 -19.67
N HIS A 76 -8.55 7.25 -18.92
CA HIS A 76 -9.97 7.40 -19.19
C HIS A 76 -10.70 8.02 -18.00
N PRO A 77 -11.12 9.28 -18.09
CA PRO A 77 -11.81 9.93 -16.96
C PRO A 77 -13.10 9.23 -16.55
N GLN A 78 -13.78 8.61 -17.48
CA GLN A 78 -15.00 7.86 -17.20
C GLN A 78 -14.78 6.66 -16.31
N PHE A 79 -13.57 6.18 -16.27
CA PHE A 79 -13.23 5.03 -15.43
C PHE A 79 -13.46 5.34 -13.95
N LYS A 80 -13.10 6.53 -13.53
CA LYS A 80 -13.33 6.94 -12.14
C LYS A 80 -14.81 7.03 -11.83
N THR A 81 -15.59 7.57 -12.75
CA THR A 81 -17.04 7.65 -12.60
C THR A 81 -17.64 6.28 -12.47
N PHE A 82 -17.13 5.33 -13.24
CA PHE A 82 -17.59 3.96 -13.19
C PHE A 82 -17.32 3.32 -11.84
N GLU A 83 -16.16 3.58 -11.25
CA GLU A 83 -15.84 3.08 -9.93
C GLU A 83 -16.83 3.57 -8.88
N TYR A 84 -17.20 4.82 -8.95
CA TYR A 84 -18.19 5.37 -8.02
C TYR A 84 -19.53 4.69 -8.17
N LEU A 85 -19.91 4.36 -9.38
CA LEU A 85 -21.17 3.70 -9.62
C LEU A 85 -21.20 2.28 -9.09
N LEU A 86 -20.07 1.61 -9.04
CA LEU A 86 -19.99 0.27 -8.53
C LEU A 86 -20.27 0.18 -7.03
N PHE A 87 -20.11 1.28 -6.30
CA PHE A 87 -20.36 1.30 -4.87
C PHE A 87 -21.80 1.64 -4.51
N PHE A 88 -22.60 1.92 -5.50
CA PHE A 88 -24.01 2.19 -5.28
C PHE A 88 -24.87 1.04 -5.77
#